data_288b45a764b48f30f9a439947deae281
#
_entry.id   288b45a764b48f30f9a439947deae281
#
_cell.length_a   1.000
_cell.length_b   1.000
_cell.length_c   1.000
_cell.angle_alpha   90.00
_cell.angle_beta   90.00
_cell.angle_gamma   90.00
#
_symmetry.space_group_name_H-M   'P 1'
#
loop_
_entity.id
_entity.type
_entity.pdbx_description
1 polymer ?
#
loop_
_entity_poly.entity_id
_entity_poly.type
_entity_poly.pdbx_seq_one_letter_code
_entity_poly.pdbx_strand_id
1 'polypeptide(L)'
;MESTAPCICKDSNCTKIGPPGYSGILGDKSVEFLRDPAVFVEKYCEHHNSRVFLTRLFMKQTLVIADHKLLTKFLSHSHEHFYNGLQDFSDLFGHNIMFARAEEAANLKRILLPLFGANAVESYQTVLRDVLDDWSRNLDLNNSVNLYEEFKNISLAYNIHIFMGVKKADDEEFFRSIKELSSAHWHGVTSVPWNFSIPFFGNGGYKKAMGAKKKLLKIIVERLSSANSSFFEEFRRKNDGEISQELLYNHMLLFSCALIPKGVGSVLAMFFEMGNKWKHLLSSDGKLSEDDLDCVLLEVIRMFPPFMGGTKVASEDTSVGDYHVPAGTAVYYSFMAAMRDHSAFLYPEEFMPGRWKKVEERKKNLGFGTGLHGCIGRHLTWNCIKEIINYTMDMFTIQFPDKCPPEVKILPVLRPKEPHGFTMIKKYG
;
A
#
# COMPACT_ATOMS: atom_id res chain seq x y z
N MET A 1 -28.36 -19.33 -23.04
CA MET A 1 -29.08 -19.69 -21.81
C MET A 1 -28.22 -19.11 -20.68
N GLU A 2 -28.61 -17.94 -20.20
CA GLU A 2 -27.95 -17.27 -19.08
C GLU A 2 -28.24 -18.06 -17.80
N SER A 3 -27.28 -18.76 -17.29
CA SER A 3 -27.38 -19.39 -15.97
C SER A 3 -27.26 -18.27 -14.93
N THR A 4 -28.37 -17.75 -14.46
CA THR A 4 -28.42 -16.97 -13.24
C THR A 4 -27.86 -17.84 -12.11
N ALA A 5 -26.73 -17.45 -11.54
CA ALA A 5 -26.17 -18.17 -10.41
C ALA A 5 -27.23 -18.20 -9.29
N PRO A 6 -27.45 -19.36 -8.64
CA PRO A 6 -28.37 -19.44 -7.52
C PRO A 6 -27.92 -18.49 -6.40
N CYS A 7 -28.88 -17.90 -5.71
CA CYS A 7 -28.63 -17.09 -4.53
C CYS A 7 -27.67 -17.82 -3.58
N ILE A 8 -26.67 -17.14 -3.07
CA ILE A 8 -25.67 -17.69 -2.13
C ILE A 8 -26.33 -18.06 -0.77
N CYS A 9 -27.51 -17.53 -0.49
CA CYS A 9 -28.23 -17.84 0.73
C CYS A 9 -28.81 -19.25 0.70
N LYS A 10 -28.69 -19.95 1.81
CA LYS A 10 -29.35 -21.25 2.02
C LYS A 10 -30.87 -21.11 2.24
N ASP A 11 -31.39 -19.90 2.25
CA ASP A 11 -32.77 -19.59 2.55
C ASP A 11 -33.60 -19.61 1.25
N SER A 12 -34.56 -20.49 1.16
CA SER A 12 -35.45 -20.69 -0.03
C SER A 12 -36.29 -19.45 -0.39
N ASN A 13 -36.34 -18.44 0.45
CA ASN A 13 -37.12 -17.21 0.28
C ASN A 13 -36.25 -15.99 -0.12
N CYS A 14 -34.97 -16.17 -0.39
CA CYS A 14 -34.10 -15.05 -0.76
C CYS A 14 -34.39 -14.58 -2.20
N THR A 15 -34.95 -13.39 -2.32
CA THR A 15 -35.23 -12.74 -3.62
C THR A 15 -34.02 -12.01 -4.21
N LYS A 16 -32.85 -12.01 -3.53
CA LYS A 16 -31.64 -11.33 -4.00
C LYS A 16 -30.93 -12.16 -5.06
N ILE A 17 -30.61 -11.51 -6.16
CA ILE A 17 -29.82 -12.11 -7.25
C ILE A 17 -28.40 -12.34 -6.74
N GLY A 18 -27.86 -13.55 -6.94
CA GLY A 18 -26.45 -13.83 -6.64
C GLY A 18 -25.53 -13.14 -7.66
N PRO A 19 -24.29 -12.77 -7.27
CA PRO A 19 -23.30 -12.28 -8.24
C PRO A 19 -22.97 -13.39 -9.24
N PRO A 20 -22.63 -13.06 -10.50
CA PRO A 20 -22.22 -14.06 -11.47
C PRO A 20 -20.92 -14.74 -11.02
N GLY A 21 -20.72 -15.98 -11.45
CA GLY A 21 -19.52 -16.75 -11.17
C GLY A 21 -19.76 -18.04 -10.38
N TYR A 22 -18.67 -18.73 -10.05
CA TYR A 22 -18.71 -20.03 -9.40
C TYR A 22 -17.67 -20.11 -8.26
N SER A 23 -18.09 -20.61 -7.11
CA SER A 23 -17.28 -20.73 -5.92
C SER A 23 -17.18 -22.15 -5.35
N GLY A 24 -17.50 -23.17 -6.13
CA GLY A 24 -17.37 -24.58 -5.71
C GLY A 24 -15.93 -24.97 -5.32
N ILE A 25 -15.77 -25.97 -4.48
CA ILE A 25 -14.48 -26.40 -3.92
C ILE A 25 -13.46 -26.74 -5.02
N LEU A 26 -13.89 -27.39 -6.08
CA LEU A 26 -13.03 -27.77 -7.23
C LEU A 26 -12.69 -26.57 -8.13
N GLY A 27 -13.26 -25.41 -7.90
CA GLY A 27 -13.07 -24.20 -8.69
C GLY A 27 -12.10 -23.20 -8.08
N ASP A 28 -11.20 -23.59 -7.17
CA ASP A 28 -10.23 -22.68 -6.56
C ASP A 28 -9.25 -22.11 -7.58
N LYS A 29 -9.17 -20.79 -7.65
CA LYS A 29 -8.40 -20.01 -8.62
C LYS A 29 -7.16 -19.34 -8.01
N SER A 30 -6.76 -19.75 -6.82
CA SER A 30 -5.66 -19.09 -6.08
C SER A 30 -4.35 -19.04 -6.85
N VAL A 31 -4.01 -20.10 -7.58
CA VAL A 31 -2.75 -20.16 -8.36
C VAL A 31 -2.81 -19.18 -9.53
N GLU A 32 -3.94 -19.10 -10.22
CA GLU A 32 -4.15 -18.15 -11.32
C GLU A 32 -4.11 -16.72 -10.79
N PHE A 33 -4.80 -16.44 -9.69
CA PHE A 33 -4.80 -15.15 -9.01
C PHE A 33 -3.39 -14.73 -8.56
N LEU A 34 -2.62 -15.59 -7.93
CA LEU A 34 -1.27 -15.27 -7.43
C LEU A 34 -0.25 -15.04 -8.56
N ARG A 35 -0.48 -15.63 -9.74
CA ARG A 35 0.38 -15.41 -10.91
C ARG A 35 0.32 -13.96 -11.38
N ASP A 36 -0.89 -13.44 -11.56
CA ASP A 36 -1.15 -12.05 -11.91
C ASP A 36 -2.56 -11.64 -11.48
N PRO A 37 -2.69 -11.01 -10.30
CA PRO A 37 -4.00 -10.61 -9.79
C PRO A 37 -4.73 -9.57 -10.64
N ALA A 38 -4.00 -8.70 -11.36
CA ALA A 38 -4.61 -7.68 -12.21
C ALA A 38 -5.25 -8.31 -13.45
N VAL A 39 -4.46 -9.13 -14.16
CA VAL A 39 -4.95 -9.89 -15.33
C VAL A 39 -6.10 -10.82 -14.91
N PHE A 40 -6.01 -11.45 -13.74
CA PHE A 40 -7.08 -12.30 -13.21
C PHE A 40 -8.39 -11.53 -13.08
N VAL A 41 -8.38 -10.38 -12.41
CA VAL A 41 -9.60 -9.61 -12.16
C VAL A 41 -10.22 -9.14 -13.47
N GLU A 42 -9.46 -8.55 -14.39
CA GLU A 42 -9.99 -8.05 -15.66
C GLU A 42 -10.53 -9.20 -16.53
N LYS A 43 -9.81 -10.32 -16.65
CA LYS A 43 -10.27 -11.52 -17.37
C LYS A 43 -11.65 -11.99 -16.89
N TYR A 44 -11.85 -12.05 -15.58
CA TYR A 44 -13.12 -12.52 -15.02
C TYR A 44 -14.22 -11.46 -15.06
N CYS A 45 -13.88 -10.17 -15.00
CA CYS A 45 -14.82 -9.09 -15.28
C CYS A 45 -15.36 -9.18 -16.72
N GLU A 46 -14.49 -9.39 -17.70
CA GLU A 46 -14.88 -9.60 -19.11
C GLU A 46 -15.71 -10.87 -19.27
N HIS A 47 -15.24 -12.00 -18.72
CA HIS A 47 -15.92 -13.30 -18.84
C HIS A 47 -17.35 -13.26 -18.30
N HIS A 48 -17.58 -12.56 -17.19
CA HIS A 48 -18.90 -12.45 -16.57
C HIS A 48 -19.70 -11.24 -17.03
N ASN A 49 -19.12 -10.39 -17.89
CA ASN A 49 -19.68 -9.09 -18.26
C ASN A 49 -20.14 -8.30 -17.01
N SER A 50 -19.34 -8.35 -15.95
CA SER A 50 -19.66 -7.74 -14.65
C SER A 50 -18.39 -7.35 -13.90
N ARG A 51 -18.39 -6.19 -13.29
CA ARG A 51 -17.29 -5.76 -12.42
C ARG A 51 -17.43 -6.26 -10.96
N VAL A 52 -18.41 -7.13 -10.73
CA VAL A 52 -18.60 -7.84 -9.45
C VAL A 52 -18.89 -9.29 -9.75
N PHE A 53 -18.10 -10.21 -9.22
CA PHE A 53 -18.27 -11.64 -9.49
C PHE A 53 -17.87 -12.51 -8.30
N LEU A 54 -18.34 -13.76 -8.30
CA LEU A 54 -18.05 -14.76 -7.29
C LEU A 54 -17.00 -15.75 -7.80
N THR A 55 -16.03 -16.06 -6.94
CA THR A 55 -15.00 -17.06 -7.22
C THR A 55 -14.59 -17.77 -5.93
N ARG A 56 -13.59 -18.64 -6.00
CA ARG A 56 -12.95 -19.21 -4.82
C ARG A 56 -11.46 -18.87 -4.85
N LEU A 57 -10.97 -18.25 -3.76
CA LEU A 57 -9.56 -17.94 -3.55
C LEU A 57 -9.16 -18.43 -2.15
N PHE A 58 -8.00 -19.08 -2.05
CA PHE A 58 -7.45 -19.58 -0.79
C PHE A 58 -8.46 -20.45 -0.03
N MET A 59 -9.14 -21.33 -0.77
CA MET A 59 -10.19 -22.23 -0.27
C MET A 59 -11.41 -21.50 0.32
N LYS A 60 -11.50 -20.18 0.23
CA LYS A 60 -12.64 -19.36 0.70
C LYS A 60 -13.50 -18.92 -0.48
N GLN A 61 -14.81 -18.97 -0.30
CA GLN A 61 -15.75 -18.30 -1.21
C GLN A 61 -15.44 -16.80 -1.19
N THR A 62 -15.24 -16.21 -2.36
CA THR A 62 -14.75 -14.84 -2.48
C THR A 62 -15.58 -14.05 -3.47
N LEU A 63 -16.20 -12.97 -3.01
CA LEU A 63 -16.79 -11.93 -3.82
C LEU A 63 -15.68 -10.98 -4.26
N VAL A 64 -15.54 -10.75 -5.56
CA VAL A 64 -14.57 -9.80 -6.12
C VAL A 64 -15.29 -8.50 -6.49
N ILE A 65 -14.76 -7.35 -6.06
CA ILE A 65 -15.27 -6.01 -6.37
C ILE A 65 -14.22 -5.26 -7.20
N ALA A 66 -14.55 -4.98 -8.45
CA ALA A 66 -13.79 -4.15 -9.37
C ALA A 66 -14.59 -2.90 -9.82
N ASP A 67 -15.86 -2.77 -9.43
CA ASP A 67 -16.71 -1.60 -9.66
C ASP A 67 -16.31 -0.46 -8.71
N HIS A 68 -15.98 0.70 -9.26
CA HIS A 68 -15.49 1.84 -8.51
C HIS A 68 -16.51 2.40 -7.50
N LYS A 69 -17.76 2.54 -7.94
CA LYS A 69 -18.84 3.13 -7.12
C LYS A 69 -19.19 2.21 -5.95
N LEU A 70 -19.35 0.91 -6.26
CA LEU A 70 -19.62 -0.10 -5.24
C LEU A 70 -18.46 -0.21 -4.24
N LEU A 71 -17.22 -0.22 -4.75
CA LEU A 71 -16.04 -0.29 -3.89
C LEU A 71 -15.94 0.91 -2.96
N THR A 72 -16.15 2.13 -3.46
CA THR A 72 -16.16 3.35 -2.64
C THR A 72 -17.20 3.26 -1.52
N LYS A 73 -18.42 2.81 -1.85
CA LYS A 73 -19.49 2.60 -0.88
C LYS A 73 -19.14 1.49 0.13
N PHE A 74 -18.62 0.37 -0.35
CA PHE A 74 -18.20 -0.76 0.47
C PHE A 74 -17.15 -0.35 1.51
N LEU A 75 -16.08 0.33 1.09
CA LEU A 75 -15.02 0.76 1.99
C LEU A 75 -15.48 1.78 3.03
N SER A 76 -16.46 2.61 2.70
CA SER A 76 -17.00 3.60 3.62
C SER A 76 -17.85 3.00 4.74
N HIS A 77 -18.51 1.85 4.51
CA HIS A 77 -19.50 1.25 5.41
C HIS A 77 -19.13 -0.16 5.90
N SER A 78 -18.05 -0.77 5.38
CA SER A 78 -17.71 -2.18 5.69
C SER A 78 -17.14 -2.43 7.08
N HIS A 79 -16.95 -1.40 7.90
CA HIS A 79 -16.31 -1.54 9.20
C HIS A 79 -17.19 -2.22 10.26
N GLU A 80 -18.52 -2.24 10.06
CA GLU A 80 -19.46 -2.82 11.01
C GLU A 80 -19.58 -4.35 10.87
N HIS A 81 -19.63 -4.82 9.61
CA HIS A 81 -19.95 -6.22 9.29
C HIS A 81 -18.78 -7.01 8.72
N PHE A 82 -17.59 -6.39 8.63
CA PHE A 82 -16.42 -7.02 8.02
C PHE A 82 -15.17 -6.77 8.85
N TYR A 83 -14.34 -7.79 8.98
CA TYR A 83 -12.98 -7.67 9.51
C TYR A 83 -11.92 -7.81 8.40
N ASN A 84 -10.68 -7.45 8.71
CA ASN A 84 -9.58 -7.52 7.75
C ASN A 84 -9.31 -8.99 7.36
N GLY A 85 -9.35 -9.29 6.07
CA GLY A 85 -9.12 -10.63 5.54
C GLY A 85 -7.68 -11.10 5.61
N LEU A 86 -6.75 -10.20 5.94
CA LEU A 86 -5.35 -10.55 6.24
C LEU A 86 -5.16 -11.04 7.69
N GLN A 87 -6.25 -11.42 8.39
CA GLN A 87 -6.18 -11.90 9.77
C GLN A 87 -5.20 -13.08 9.93
N ASP A 88 -5.06 -13.92 8.90
CA ASP A 88 -4.09 -15.02 8.87
C ASP A 88 -2.62 -14.52 8.90
N PHE A 89 -2.38 -13.23 8.61
CA PHE A 89 -1.09 -12.55 8.72
C PHE A 89 -0.96 -11.67 9.98
N SER A 90 -1.94 -11.71 10.89
CA SER A 90 -1.88 -10.93 12.14
C SER A 90 -0.66 -11.30 12.97
N ASP A 91 -0.26 -12.57 12.96
CA ASP A 91 0.97 -13.03 13.61
C ASP A 91 2.22 -12.37 13.02
N LEU A 92 2.24 -12.13 11.70
CA LEU A 92 3.38 -11.51 11.02
C LEU A 92 3.53 -10.04 11.41
N PHE A 93 2.43 -9.28 11.45
CA PHE A 93 2.48 -7.83 11.74
C PHE A 93 2.26 -7.48 13.21
N GLY A 94 1.74 -8.41 14.02
CA GLY A 94 1.20 -8.14 15.34
C GLY A 94 -0.14 -7.41 15.26
N HIS A 95 -0.91 -7.43 16.33
CA HIS A 95 -2.14 -6.66 16.38
C HIS A 95 -1.85 -5.16 16.30
N ASN A 96 -2.54 -4.45 15.44
CA ASN A 96 -2.38 -3.02 15.18
C ASN A 96 -3.62 -2.47 14.45
N ILE A 97 -3.62 -1.18 14.09
CA ILE A 97 -4.75 -0.51 13.44
C ILE A 97 -5.27 -1.21 12.17
N MET A 98 -4.43 -1.98 11.44
CA MET A 98 -4.88 -2.72 10.25
C MET A 98 -5.85 -3.85 10.60
N PHE A 99 -5.74 -4.44 11.79
CA PHE A 99 -6.54 -5.56 12.27
C PHE A 99 -7.63 -5.16 13.27
N ALA A 100 -7.61 -3.91 13.72
CA ALA A 100 -8.55 -3.37 14.66
C ALA A 100 -10.00 -3.38 14.12
N ARG A 101 -10.96 -3.73 14.94
CA ARG A 101 -12.39 -3.65 14.63
C ARG A 101 -12.89 -2.20 14.79
N ALA A 102 -14.14 -1.94 14.40
CA ALA A 102 -14.69 -0.60 14.28
C ALA A 102 -14.39 0.34 15.45
N GLU A 103 -14.75 -0.05 16.68
CA GLU A 103 -14.56 0.77 17.88
C GLU A 103 -13.08 0.98 18.21
N GLU A 104 -12.30 -0.11 18.21
CA GLU A 104 -10.86 -0.06 18.45
C GLU A 104 -10.15 0.78 17.37
N ALA A 105 -10.52 0.59 16.08
CA ALA A 105 -9.96 1.37 14.99
C ALA A 105 -10.26 2.87 15.11
N ALA A 106 -11.48 3.22 15.56
CA ALA A 106 -11.86 4.61 15.82
C ALA A 106 -11.03 5.20 16.95
N ASN A 107 -10.85 4.47 18.05
CA ASN A 107 -10.04 4.89 19.18
C ASN A 107 -8.54 5.05 18.77
N LEU A 108 -7.98 4.06 18.09
CA LEU A 108 -6.61 4.15 17.58
C LEU A 108 -6.43 5.34 16.64
N LYS A 109 -7.40 5.62 15.74
CA LYS A 109 -7.36 6.82 14.90
C LYS A 109 -7.37 8.11 15.72
N ARG A 110 -8.17 8.21 16.75
CA ARG A 110 -8.23 9.39 17.63
C ARG A 110 -6.86 9.69 18.25
N ILE A 111 -6.13 8.64 18.65
CA ILE A 111 -4.79 8.76 19.23
C ILE A 111 -3.73 9.09 18.16
N LEU A 112 -3.79 8.41 17.02
CA LEU A 112 -2.73 8.43 16.00
C LEU A 112 -2.85 9.61 15.02
N LEU A 113 -4.06 10.00 14.58
CA LEU A 113 -4.23 11.04 13.55
C LEU A 113 -3.52 12.36 13.86
N PRO A 114 -3.48 12.86 15.11
CA PRO A 114 -2.72 14.07 15.43
C PRO A 114 -1.21 13.96 15.16
N LEU A 115 -0.65 12.74 15.23
CA LEU A 115 0.79 12.47 14.99
C LEU A 115 1.13 12.45 13.50
N PHE A 116 0.10 12.32 12.63
CA PHE A 116 0.22 12.33 11.17
C PHE A 116 -0.44 13.57 10.54
N GLY A 117 -0.93 14.49 11.36
CA GLY A 117 -1.56 15.73 10.91
C GLY A 117 -0.56 16.78 10.40
N ALA A 118 -1.08 17.88 9.84
CA ALA A 118 -0.27 18.92 9.17
C ALA A 118 0.87 19.46 10.06
N ASN A 119 0.56 19.84 11.30
CA ASN A 119 1.54 20.44 12.22
C ASN A 119 2.67 19.43 12.58
N ALA A 120 2.33 18.15 12.76
CA ALA A 120 3.35 17.13 13.01
C ALA A 120 4.22 16.90 11.77
N VAL A 121 3.62 16.82 10.59
CA VAL A 121 4.33 16.63 9.33
C VAL A 121 5.28 17.79 9.03
N GLU A 122 4.88 19.03 9.34
CA GLU A 122 5.76 20.20 9.21
C GLU A 122 7.04 20.04 10.07
N SER A 123 6.91 19.55 11.29
CA SER A 123 8.07 19.29 12.15
C SER A 123 9.01 18.19 11.62
N TYR A 124 8.51 17.30 10.76
CA TYR A 124 9.31 16.22 10.16
C TYR A 124 10.02 16.63 8.85
N GLN A 125 9.72 17.81 8.29
CA GLN A 125 10.32 18.26 7.03
C GLN A 125 11.84 18.46 7.13
N THR A 126 12.31 18.99 8.24
CA THR A 126 13.76 19.15 8.48
C THR A 126 14.47 17.80 8.49
N VAL A 127 13.86 16.79 9.11
CA VAL A 127 14.38 15.42 9.13
C VAL A 127 14.47 14.84 7.72
N LEU A 128 13.45 15.06 6.89
CA LEU A 128 13.46 14.58 5.52
C LEU A 128 14.56 15.26 4.71
N ARG A 129 14.74 16.55 4.89
CA ARG A 129 15.77 17.33 4.20
C ARG A 129 17.18 16.88 4.58
N ASP A 130 17.46 16.64 5.86
CA ASP A 130 18.73 16.07 6.32
C ASP A 130 19.02 14.71 5.64
N VAL A 131 17.99 13.86 5.52
CA VAL A 131 18.13 12.55 4.86
C VAL A 131 18.40 12.70 3.35
N LEU A 132 17.76 13.66 2.70
CA LEU A 132 17.95 13.92 1.26
C LEU A 132 19.34 14.53 0.99
N ASP A 133 19.82 15.41 1.85
CA ASP A 133 21.15 16.00 1.74
C ASP A 133 22.25 14.95 1.94
N ASP A 134 22.06 14.02 2.91
CA ASP A 134 22.95 12.88 3.07
C ASP A 134 22.95 11.96 1.84
N TRP A 135 21.76 11.63 1.33
CA TRP A 135 21.61 10.83 0.12
C TRP A 135 22.30 11.46 -1.08
N SER A 136 22.05 12.74 -1.36
CA SER A 136 22.58 13.41 -2.55
C SER A 136 24.10 13.56 -2.54
N ARG A 137 24.70 13.68 -1.34
CA ARG A 137 26.17 13.72 -1.17
C ARG A 137 26.81 12.36 -1.46
N ASN A 138 26.13 11.26 -1.06
CA ASN A 138 26.68 9.91 -1.11
C ASN A 138 26.22 9.11 -2.36
N LEU A 139 25.38 9.70 -3.23
CA LEU A 139 24.88 9.03 -4.42
C LEU A 139 26.01 8.80 -5.45
N ASP A 140 26.22 7.55 -5.85
CA ASP A 140 27.17 7.20 -6.91
C ASP A 140 26.55 7.54 -8.28
N LEU A 141 27.07 8.58 -8.92
CA LEU A 141 26.63 9.06 -10.24
C LEU A 141 27.51 8.52 -11.38
N ASN A 142 28.57 7.76 -11.10
CA ASN A 142 29.41 7.14 -12.13
C ASN A 142 28.70 5.97 -12.81
N ASN A 143 27.71 5.42 -12.14
CA ASN A 143 26.90 4.31 -12.62
C ASN A 143 25.43 4.75 -12.77
N SER A 144 24.66 3.95 -13.51
CA SER A 144 23.22 4.14 -13.57
C SER A 144 22.58 3.91 -12.18
N VAL A 145 21.65 4.78 -11.82
CA VAL A 145 21.01 4.80 -10.50
C VAL A 145 19.70 4.00 -10.52
N ASN A 146 19.56 3.03 -9.62
CA ASN A 146 18.30 2.35 -9.39
C ASN A 146 17.42 3.17 -8.44
N LEU A 147 16.59 4.07 -8.99
CA LEU A 147 15.77 4.98 -8.21
C LEU A 147 14.76 4.25 -7.28
N TYR A 148 14.29 3.05 -7.63
CA TYR A 148 13.41 2.29 -6.74
C TYR A 148 14.12 1.92 -5.43
N GLU A 149 15.36 1.42 -5.50
CA GLU A 149 16.11 1.08 -4.30
C GLU A 149 16.52 2.33 -3.51
N GLU A 150 16.93 3.41 -4.20
CA GLU A 150 17.29 4.67 -3.55
C GLU A 150 16.13 5.28 -2.78
N PHE A 151 14.96 5.43 -3.39
CA PHE A 151 13.79 6.00 -2.73
C PHE A 151 13.27 5.13 -1.58
N LYS A 152 13.42 3.82 -1.71
CA LYS A 152 13.11 2.89 -0.62
C LYS A 152 14.04 3.09 0.58
N ASN A 153 15.34 3.31 0.32
CA ASN A 153 16.35 3.59 1.35
C ASN A 153 16.13 4.95 1.99
N ILE A 154 15.84 6.00 1.21
CA ILE A 154 15.48 7.34 1.72
C ILE A 154 14.26 7.24 2.64
N SER A 155 13.20 6.61 2.18
CA SER A 155 11.98 6.47 2.98
C SER A 155 12.21 5.64 4.26
N LEU A 156 13.05 4.61 4.21
CA LEU A 156 13.41 3.83 5.40
C LEU A 156 14.22 4.69 6.40
N ALA A 157 15.22 5.42 5.92
CA ALA A 157 16.03 6.31 6.76
C ALA A 157 15.18 7.39 7.44
N TYR A 158 14.28 8.01 6.67
CA TYR A 158 13.33 8.99 7.17
C TYR A 158 12.40 8.41 8.25
N ASN A 159 11.82 7.24 8.00
CA ASN A 159 10.91 6.60 8.96
C ASN A 159 11.63 6.17 10.25
N ILE A 160 12.83 5.61 10.14
CA ILE A 160 13.64 5.26 11.31
C ILE A 160 13.95 6.51 12.14
N HIS A 161 14.29 7.61 11.50
CA HIS A 161 14.58 8.85 12.19
C HIS A 161 13.34 9.40 12.91
N ILE A 162 12.19 9.51 12.23
CA ILE A 162 10.95 10.02 12.85
C ILE A 162 10.51 9.11 13.99
N PHE A 163 10.33 7.82 13.68
CA PHE A 163 9.65 6.90 14.60
C PHE A 163 10.56 6.34 15.68
N MET A 164 11.86 6.23 15.44
CA MET A 164 12.81 5.64 16.39
C MET A 164 13.86 6.62 16.88
N GLY A 165 13.91 7.85 16.37
CA GLY A 165 14.89 8.87 16.78
C GLY A 165 16.34 8.56 16.37
N VAL A 166 16.56 7.67 15.38
CA VAL A 166 17.91 7.23 14.96
C VAL A 166 18.23 7.79 13.58
N LYS A 167 19.32 8.55 13.47
CA LYS A 167 19.85 9.01 12.19
C LYS A 167 20.67 7.91 11.53
N LYS A 168 20.51 7.74 10.22
CA LYS A 168 21.29 6.76 9.43
C LYS A 168 22.79 7.04 9.53
N ALA A 169 23.18 8.32 9.44
CA ALA A 169 24.59 8.74 9.50
C ALA A 169 25.27 8.42 10.84
N ASP A 170 24.49 8.34 11.93
CA ASP A 170 25.04 8.06 13.26
C ASP A 170 25.24 6.56 13.51
N ASP A 171 24.52 5.69 12.77
CA ASP A 171 24.57 4.22 12.95
C ASP A 171 24.20 3.49 11.64
N GLU A 172 25.14 3.45 10.70
CA GLU A 172 24.93 2.78 9.39
C GLU A 172 24.76 1.25 9.51
N GLU A 173 25.41 0.63 10.50
CA GLU A 173 25.28 -0.81 10.73
C GLU A 173 23.86 -1.15 11.20
N PHE A 174 23.32 -0.35 12.10
CA PHE A 174 21.92 -0.43 12.52
C PHE A 174 20.98 -0.28 11.34
N PHE A 175 21.17 0.75 10.49
CA PHE A 175 20.35 0.97 9.31
C PHE A 175 20.36 -0.24 8.36
N ARG A 176 21.55 -0.78 8.08
CA ARG A 176 21.71 -1.97 7.23
C ARG A 176 20.99 -3.19 7.82
N SER A 177 21.14 -3.43 9.12
CA SER A 177 20.44 -4.49 9.83
C SER A 177 18.92 -4.37 9.74
N ILE A 178 18.37 -3.17 9.97
CA ILE A 178 16.92 -2.91 9.84
C ILE A 178 16.46 -3.13 8.39
N LYS A 179 17.21 -2.67 7.40
CA LYS A 179 16.89 -2.86 5.96
C LYS A 179 16.77 -4.34 5.61
N GLU A 180 17.73 -5.16 6.02
CA GLU A 180 17.75 -6.59 5.77
C GLU A 180 16.59 -7.32 6.48
N LEU A 181 16.41 -7.04 7.76
CA LEU A 181 15.32 -7.62 8.56
C LEU A 181 13.94 -7.20 8.05
N SER A 182 13.75 -5.93 7.68
CA SER A 182 12.52 -5.42 7.10
C SER A 182 12.20 -6.10 5.76
N SER A 183 13.22 -6.33 4.93
CA SER A 183 13.05 -7.06 3.68
C SER A 183 12.64 -8.52 3.94
N ALA A 184 13.34 -9.21 4.83
CA ALA A 184 13.03 -10.60 5.19
C ALA A 184 11.63 -10.73 5.83
N HIS A 185 11.23 -9.80 6.69
CA HIS A 185 9.91 -9.75 7.31
C HIS A 185 8.81 -9.58 6.25
N TRP A 186 8.98 -8.64 5.33
CA TRP A 186 7.99 -8.35 4.29
C TRP A 186 7.78 -9.49 3.29
N HIS A 187 8.82 -10.29 3.01
CA HIS A 187 8.68 -11.46 2.15
C HIS A 187 7.75 -12.53 2.74
N GLY A 188 7.46 -12.49 4.03
CA GLY A 188 6.45 -13.32 4.66
C GLY A 188 5.05 -13.15 4.08
N VAL A 189 4.71 -11.96 3.56
CA VAL A 189 3.39 -11.66 2.96
C VAL A 189 3.13 -12.49 1.68
N THR A 190 4.18 -12.80 0.93
CA THR A 190 4.08 -13.64 -0.28
C THR A 190 4.36 -15.12 0.00
N SER A 191 4.71 -15.43 1.24
CA SER A 191 4.91 -16.80 1.66
C SER A 191 3.58 -17.38 2.15
N VAL A 192 3.30 -18.63 1.80
CA VAL A 192 2.05 -19.27 2.23
C VAL A 192 2.03 -19.33 3.76
N PRO A 193 1.03 -18.75 4.45
CA PRO A 193 0.97 -18.71 5.90
C PRO A 193 0.51 -20.05 6.49
N TRP A 194 0.94 -21.16 5.91
CA TRP A 194 0.52 -22.46 6.34
C TRP A 194 1.48 -22.99 7.42
N ASN A 195 0.95 -23.15 8.59
CA ASN A 195 1.58 -23.94 9.67
C ASN A 195 1.75 -25.43 9.33
N PHE A 196 1.46 -25.82 8.09
CA PHE A 196 1.72 -27.16 7.61
C PHE A 196 3.17 -27.24 7.13
N SER A 197 4.03 -27.82 7.97
CA SER A 197 5.30 -28.36 7.53
C SER A 197 5.02 -29.47 6.53
N ILE A 198 4.89 -29.14 5.25
CA ILE A 198 4.96 -30.16 4.21
C ILE A 198 6.43 -30.51 4.12
N PRO A 199 6.84 -31.73 4.50
CA PRO A 199 8.20 -32.18 4.25
C PRO A 199 8.47 -32.03 2.75
N PHE A 200 9.56 -31.35 2.38
CA PHE A 200 9.99 -31.04 1.00
C PHE A 200 9.43 -29.78 0.33
N PHE A 201 8.41 -29.08 0.83
CA PHE A 201 8.00 -27.77 0.33
C PHE A 201 8.17 -26.73 1.43
N GLY A 202 9.24 -25.95 1.35
CA GLY A 202 9.76 -25.13 2.43
C GLY A 202 8.80 -24.06 2.98
N ASN A 203 8.43 -24.19 4.23
CA ASN A 203 7.94 -23.08 5.09
C ASN A 203 9.04 -22.03 5.38
N GLY A 204 10.14 -22.05 4.61
CA GLY A 204 11.32 -21.24 4.88
C GLY A 204 11.04 -19.72 4.87
N GLY A 205 10.16 -19.27 4.00
CA GLY A 205 9.84 -17.83 3.86
C GLY A 205 9.08 -17.27 5.06
N TYR A 206 7.99 -17.91 5.46
CA TYR A 206 7.18 -17.43 6.60
C TYR A 206 7.94 -17.56 7.93
N LYS A 207 8.59 -18.68 8.18
CA LYS A 207 9.42 -18.89 9.38
C LYS A 207 10.57 -17.87 9.47
N LYS A 208 11.21 -17.58 8.33
CA LYS A 208 12.27 -16.56 8.24
C LYS A 208 11.71 -15.17 8.54
N ALA A 209 10.52 -14.86 8.04
CA ALA A 209 9.85 -13.58 8.30
C ALA A 209 9.45 -13.42 9.77
N MET A 210 8.92 -14.47 10.42
CA MET A 210 8.64 -14.48 11.85
C MET A 210 9.90 -14.31 12.71
N GLY A 211 11.01 -14.93 12.30
CA GLY A 211 12.31 -14.70 12.93
C GLY A 211 12.80 -13.27 12.78
N ALA A 212 12.59 -12.66 11.61
CA ALA A 212 12.92 -11.26 11.36
C ALA A 212 12.04 -10.32 12.20
N LYS A 213 10.72 -10.57 12.29
CA LYS A 213 9.80 -9.82 13.17
C LYS A 213 10.28 -9.80 14.61
N LYS A 214 10.62 -10.99 15.15
CA LYS A 214 11.10 -11.09 16.56
C LYS A 214 12.35 -10.25 16.80
N LYS A 215 13.30 -10.26 15.85
CA LYS A 215 14.51 -9.44 15.93
C LYS A 215 14.18 -7.95 15.81
N LEU A 216 13.32 -7.56 14.85
CA LEU A 216 12.88 -6.17 14.68
C LEU A 216 12.20 -5.63 15.95
N LEU A 217 11.26 -6.37 16.53
CA LEU A 217 10.60 -5.96 17.77
C LEU A 217 11.58 -5.80 18.92
N LYS A 218 12.56 -6.73 19.08
CA LYS A 218 13.61 -6.59 20.09
C LYS A 218 14.38 -5.29 19.91
N ILE A 219 14.84 -5.01 18.69
CA ILE A 219 15.57 -3.78 18.35
C ILE A 219 14.72 -2.54 18.63
N ILE A 220 13.45 -2.54 18.24
CA ILE A 220 12.52 -1.43 18.46
C ILE A 220 12.36 -1.16 19.96
N VAL A 221 12.12 -2.19 20.77
CA VAL A 221 11.97 -2.06 22.22
C VAL A 221 13.23 -1.50 22.86
N GLU A 222 14.41 -2.04 22.53
CA GLU A 222 15.69 -1.59 23.06
C GLU A 222 15.97 -0.12 22.71
N ARG A 223 15.75 0.27 21.45
CA ARG A 223 15.97 1.65 21.00
C ARG A 223 14.98 2.63 21.61
N LEU A 224 13.70 2.32 21.65
CA LEU A 224 12.69 3.20 22.24
C LEU A 224 12.80 3.33 23.76
N SER A 225 13.48 2.40 24.42
CA SER A 225 13.80 2.51 25.84
C SER A 225 14.99 3.42 26.13
N SER A 226 15.86 3.66 25.15
CA SER A 226 17.11 4.41 25.28
C SER A 226 17.18 5.70 24.48
N ALA A 227 16.31 5.88 23.46
CA ALA A 227 16.34 7.02 22.55
C ALA A 227 15.14 7.96 22.78
N ASN A 228 15.38 9.26 22.58
CA ASN A 228 14.34 10.30 22.63
C ASN A 228 13.62 10.39 21.25
N SER A 229 12.77 9.41 20.91
CA SER A 229 11.85 9.55 19.79
C SER A 229 10.69 10.46 20.20
N SER A 230 10.67 11.68 19.68
CA SER A 230 9.58 12.62 19.94
C SER A 230 8.21 12.06 19.49
N PHE A 231 8.18 11.31 18.39
CA PHE A 231 6.96 10.62 17.93
C PHE A 231 6.49 9.59 18.96
N PHE A 232 7.38 8.73 19.44
CA PHE A 232 7.02 7.66 20.37
C PHE A 232 6.59 8.21 21.73
N GLU A 233 7.27 9.22 22.24
CA GLU A 233 6.88 9.89 23.49
C GLU A 233 5.52 10.57 23.38
N GLU A 234 5.26 11.25 22.25
CA GLU A 234 3.95 11.86 22.00
C GLU A 234 2.85 10.79 21.81
N PHE A 235 3.17 9.68 21.14
CA PHE A 235 2.25 8.54 21.02
C PHE A 235 1.91 7.95 22.39
N ARG A 236 2.94 7.77 23.24
CA ARG A 236 2.77 7.28 24.62
C ARG A 236 1.93 8.24 25.45
N ARG A 237 2.17 9.54 25.35
CA ARG A 237 1.44 10.59 26.07
C ARG A 237 -0.02 10.65 25.64
N LYS A 238 -0.30 10.54 24.35
CA LYS A 238 -1.69 10.54 23.82
C LYS A 238 -2.44 9.25 24.10
N ASN A 239 -1.72 8.15 24.31
CA ASN A 239 -2.32 6.88 24.68
C ASN A 239 -3.00 6.93 26.07
N ASP A 240 -2.42 7.65 27.03
CA ASP A 240 -2.90 7.78 28.42
C ASP A 240 -3.33 6.44 29.07
N GLY A 241 -2.65 5.34 28.69
CA GLY A 241 -2.94 3.99 29.18
C GLY A 241 -4.10 3.25 28.49
N GLU A 242 -4.71 3.83 27.46
CA GLU A 242 -5.86 3.24 26.77
C GLU A 242 -5.50 1.99 25.93
N ILE A 243 -4.26 1.89 25.45
CA ILE A 243 -3.78 0.74 24.68
C ILE A 243 -2.55 0.11 25.32
N SER A 244 -2.38 -1.19 25.10
CA SER A 244 -1.27 -1.94 25.69
C SER A 244 0.08 -1.55 25.11
N GLN A 245 1.15 -1.77 25.86
CA GLN A 245 2.52 -1.54 25.42
C GLN A 245 2.88 -2.41 24.19
N GLU A 246 2.39 -3.62 24.13
CA GLU A 246 2.56 -4.50 22.97
C GLU A 246 1.95 -3.88 21.70
N LEU A 247 0.75 -3.35 21.80
CA LEU A 247 0.07 -2.68 20.70
C LEU A 247 0.83 -1.44 20.22
N LEU A 248 1.43 -0.67 21.15
CA LEU A 248 2.33 0.44 20.81
C LEU A 248 3.53 -0.05 19.97
N TYR A 249 4.23 -1.09 20.43
CA TYR A 249 5.39 -1.62 19.71
C TYR A 249 5.04 -2.22 18.35
N ASN A 250 3.89 -2.88 18.22
CA ASN A 250 3.41 -3.38 16.93
C ASN A 250 3.13 -2.23 15.94
N HIS A 251 2.62 -1.08 16.41
CA HIS A 251 2.50 0.12 15.57
C HIS A 251 3.87 0.69 15.20
N MET A 252 4.83 0.72 16.11
CA MET A 252 6.19 1.17 15.79
C MET A 252 6.86 0.28 14.74
N LEU A 253 6.66 -1.05 14.80
CA LEU A 253 7.10 -1.98 13.75
C LEU A 253 6.45 -1.65 12.40
N LEU A 254 5.13 -1.43 12.39
CA LEU A 254 4.38 -1.11 11.18
C LEU A 254 4.87 0.18 10.53
N PHE A 255 5.06 1.24 11.32
CA PHE A 255 5.43 2.57 10.83
C PHE A 255 6.90 2.65 10.43
N SER A 256 7.82 2.10 11.22
CA SER A 256 9.26 2.28 10.99
C SER A 256 9.76 1.55 9.76
N CYS A 257 9.36 0.31 9.54
CA CYS A 257 10.04 -0.53 8.56
C CYS A 257 9.15 -1.48 7.75
N ALA A 258 7.92 -1.78 8.18
CA ALA A 258 7.16 -2.83 7.53
C ALA A 258 6.49 -2.39 6.22
N LEU A 259 5.76 -1.27 6.20
CA LEU A 259 4.84 -0.92 5.12
C LEU A 259 5.24 0.34 4.35
N ILE A 260 5.47 1.46 5.06
CA ILE A 260 5.61 2.79 4.46
C ILE A 260 6.76 2.88 3.45
N PRO A 261 8.00 2.41 3.76
CA PRO A 261 9.12 2.58 2.84
C PRO A 261 8.90 1.95 1.46
N LYS A 262 8.18 0.86 1.41
CA LYS A 262 7.93 0.12 0.17
C LYS A 262 6.86 0.79 -0.69
N GLY A 263 5.81 1.31 -0.05
CA GLY A 263 4.76 2.06 -0.73
C GLY A 263 5.29 3.38 -1.32
N VAL A 264 6.05 4.14 -0.54
CA VAL A 264 6.68 5.39 -0.98
C VAL A 264 7.66 5.14 -2.12
N GLY A 265 8.57 4.16 -1.96
CA GLY A 265 9.54 3.80 -3.00
C GLY A 265 8.87 3.37 -4.30
N SER A 266 7.74 2.65 -4.22
CA SER A 266 6.94 2.26 -5.39
C SER A 266 6.39 3.46 -6.15
N VAL A 267 5.69 4.37 -5.46
CA VAL A 267 5.08 5.56 -6.10
C VAL A 267 6.14 6.44 -6.73
N LEU A 268 7.24 6.70 -6.02
CA LEU A 268 8.37 7.49 -6.53
C LEU A 268 9.02 6.86 -7.76
N ALA A 269 9.31 5.56 -7.69
CA ALA A 269 9.88 4.86 -8.85
C ALA A 269 8.96 4.96 -10.07
N MET A 270 7.66 4.67 -9.89
CA MET A 270 6.71 4.76 -10.99
C MET A 270 6.54 6.19 -11.51
N PHE A 271 6.65 7.21 -10.66
CA PHE A 271 6.65 8.60 -11.08
C PHE A 271 7.78 8.89 -12.08
N PHE A 272 9.01 8.49 -11.77
CA PHE A 272 10.17 8.71 -12.64
C PHE A 272 10.17 7.78 -13.87
N GLU A 273 9.72 6.52 -13.73
CA GLU A 273 9.53 5.60 -14.86
C GLU A 273 8.52 6.14 -15.89
N MET A 274 7.51 6.89 -15.43
CA MET A 274 6.52 7.54 -16.28
C MET A 274 6.96 8.92 -16.80
N GLY A 275 8.20 9.33 -16.57
CA GLY A 275 8.72 10.67 -16.86
C GLY A 275 8.44 11.16 -18.28
N ASN A 276 8.61 10.29 -19.30
CA ASN A 276 8.33 10.64 -20.69
C ASN A 276 6.86 11.00 -20.97
N LYS A 277 5.92 10.57 -20.10
CA LYS A 277 4.48 10.90 -20.24
C LYS A 277 4.11 12.26 -19.66
N TRP A 278 4.90 12.79 -18.72
CA TRP A 278 4.58 14.06 -18.05
C TRP A 278 5.64 15.15 -18.18
N LYS A 279 6.85 14.85 -18.70
CA LYS A 279 7.93 15.84 -18.82
C LYS A 279 7.56 17.12 -19.61
N HIS A 280 6.56 17.04 -20.48
CA HIS A 280 6.05 18.18 -21.23
C HIS A 280 5.33 19.23 -20.35
N LEU A 281 5.02 18.89 -19.09
CA LEU A 281 4.44 19.80 -18.09
C LEU A 281 5.51 20.59 -17.34
N LEU A 282 6.80 20.28 -17.55
CA LEU A 282 7.89 21.00 -16.91
C LEU A 282 7.96 22.43 -17.42
N SER A 283 8.14 23.35 -16.51
CA SER A 283 8.48 24.75 -16.79
C SER A 283 9.90 24.87 -17.34
N SER A 284 10.28 26.06 -17.79
CA SER A 284 11.61 26.33 -18.35
C SER A 284 12.78 26.07 -17.39
N ASP A 285 12.52 26.17 -16.07
CA ASP A 285 13.47 25.85 -15.00
C ASP A 285 13.45 24.36 -14.60
N GLY A 286 12.68 23.53 -15.32
CA GLY A 286 12.63 22.09 -15.13
C GLY A 286 11.80 21.63 -13.93
N LYS A 287 10.82 22.44 -13.50
CA LYS A 287 9.93 22.13 -12.36
C LYS A 287 8.50 21.87 -12.80
N LEU A 288 7.79 21.07 -12.02
CA LEU A 288 6.33 20.99 -12.09
C LEU A 288 5.72 22.05 -11.20
N SER A 289 4.61 22.65 -11.63
CA SER A 289 3.77 23.42 -10.71
C SER A 289 3.23 22.49 -9.62
N GLU A 290 2.88 23.04 -8.47
CA GLU A 290 2.33 22.28 -7.34
C GLU A 290 1.08 21.47 -7.76
N ASP A 291 0.21 22.11 -8.55
CA ASP A 291 -1.00 21.46 -9.05
C ASP A 291 -0.72 20.38 -10.11
N ASP A 292 0.27 20.59 -11.00
CA ASP A 292 0.67 19.58 -11.97
C ASP A 292 1.33 18.38 -11.28
N LEU A 293 2.16 18.62 -10.27
CA LEU A 293 2.76 17.54 -9.46
C LEU A 293 1.68 16.70 -8.79
N ASP A 294 0.70 17.34 -8.17
CA ASP A 294 -0.45 16.62 -7.57
C ASP A 294 -1.21 15.81 -8.63
N CYS A 295 -1.48 16.39 -9.78
CA CYS A 295 -2.19 15.72 -10.87
C CYS A 295 -1.41 14.51 -11.41
N VAL A 296 -0.11 14.65 -11.62
CA VAL A 296 0.77 13.55 -12.07
C VAL A 296 0.81 12.44 -11.02
N LEU A 297 0.98 12.76 -9.74
CA LEU A 297 1.00 11.79 -8.65
C LEU A 297 -0.32 11.03 -8.53
N LEU A 298 -1.44 11.73 -8.60
CA LEU A 298 -2.76 11.08 -8.57
C LEU A 298 -2.93 10.11 -9.74
N GLU A 299 -2.42 10.46 -10.93
CA GLU A 299 -2.50 9.58 -12.08
C GLU A 299 -1.56 8.38 -11.98
N VAL A 300 -0.35 8.58 -11.47
CA VAL A 300 0.59 7.48 -11.17
C VAL A 300 -0.06 6.50 -10.18
N ILE A 301 -0.63 6.99 -9.08
CA ILE A 301 -1.28 6.14 -8.07
C ILE A 301 -2.53 5.46 -8.62
N ARG A 302 -3.29 6.10 -9.51
CA ARG A 302 -4.43 5.49 -10.17
C ARG A 302 -4.01 4.30 -11.05
N MET A 303 -3.01 4.50 -11.88
CA MET A 303 -2.54 3.47 -12.81
C MET A 303 -1.70 2.39 -12.14
N PHE A 304 -0.92 2.79 -11.15
CA PHE A 304 0.06 1.94 -10.47
C PHE A 304 -0.06 2.04 -8.95
N PRO A 305 -1.21 1.66 -8.37
CA PRO A 305 -1.38 1.71 -6.92
C PRO A 305 -0.36 0.78 -6.26
N PRO A 306 0.42 1.25 -5.27
CA PRO A 306 1.43 0.42 -4.61
C PRO A 306 0.82 -0.84 -3.99
N PHE A 307 -0.41 -0.72 -3.50
CA PHE A 307 -1.23 -1.83 -3.01
C PHE A 307 -2.42 -2.00 -3.94
N MET A 308 -2.48 -3.12 -4.63
CA MET A 308 -3.47 -3.38 -5.68
C MET A 308 -4.91 -3.52 -5.16
N GLY A 309 -5.09 -3.73 -3.87
CA GLY A 309 -6.39 -3.97 -3.24
C GLY A 309 -6.23 -4.60 -1.86
N GLY A 310 -7.29 -5.24 -1.41
CA GLY A 310 -7.28 -5.94 -0.12
C GLY A 310 -8.42 -6.93 -0.01
N THR A 311 -8.47 -7.62 1.13
CA THR A 311 -9.52 -8.58 1.44
C THR A 311 -10.15 -8.25 2.78
N LYS A 312 -11.49 -8.35 2.84
CA LYS A 312 -12.25 -8.36 4.07
C LYS A 312 -13.06 -9.66 4.16
N VAL A 313 -13.47 -10.05 5.36
CA VAL A 313 -14.30 -11.24 5.56
C VAL A 313 -15.56 -10.81 6.32
N ALA A 314 -16.72 -11.26 5.86
CA ALA A 314 -17.98 -10.99 6.51
C ALA A 314 -18.02 -11.68 7.90
N SER A 315 -18.29 -10.92 8.97
CA SER A 315 -18.41 -11.43 10.32
C SER A 315 -19.78 -12.07 10.59
N GLU A 316 -20.78 -11.68 9.81
CA GLU A 316 -22.16 -12.12 9.87
C GLU A 316 -22.79 -12.06 8.49
N ASP A 317 -24.01 -12.59 8.33
CA ASP A 317 -24.77 -12.48 7.10
C ASP A 317 -25.10 -11.00 6.82
N THR A 318 -24.67 -10.50 5.67
CA THR A 318 -24.80 -9.09 5.32
C THR A 318 -25.00 -8.90 3.81
N SER A 319 -24.81 -7.70 3.30
CA SER A 319 -24.89 -7.42 1.87
C SER A 319 -23.82 -6.43 1.40
N VAL A 320 -23.44 -6.60 0.14
CA VAL A 320 -22.55 -5.68 -0.58
C VAL A 320 -23.29 -5.22 -1.83
N GLY A 321 -23.76 -3.98 -1.82
CA GLY A 321 -24.72 -3.53 -2.81
C GLY A 321 -26.01 -4.37 -2.76
N ASP A 322 -26.39 -4.91 -3.90
CA ASP A 322 -27.58 -5.76 -4.02
C ASP A 322 -27.30 -7.25 -3.78
N TYR A 323 -26.03 -7.60 -3.53
CA TYR A 323 -25.62 -8.98 -3.34
C TYR A 323 -25.66 -9.39 -1.87
N HIS A 324 -26.28 -10.52 -1.58
CA HIS A 324 -26.21 -11.14 -0.26
C HIS A 324 -24.84 -11.80 -0.05
N VAL A 325 -24.24 -11.56 1.12
CA VAL A 325 -22.92 -12.05 1.49
C VAL A 325 -23.01 -12.80 2.81
N PRO A 326 -22.98 -14.13 2.79
CA PRO A 326 -23.01 -14.94 4.01
C PRO A 326 -21.80 -14.72 4.91
N ALA A 327 -21.95 -14.96 6.20
CA ALA A 327 -20.87 -15.00 7.17
C ALA A 327 -19.70 -15.89 6.68
N GLY A 328 -18.48 -15.44 6.88
CA GLY A 328 -17.27 -16.15 6.44
C GLY A 328 -16.90 -15.98 4.97
N THR A 329 -17.76 -15.34 4.15
CA THR A 329 -17.43 -15.03 2.76
C THR A 329 -16.34 -13.96 2.72
N ALA A 330 -15.27 -14.22 1.95
CA ALA A 330 -14.25 -13.22 1.68
C ALA A 330 -14.76 -12.21 0.63
N VAL A 331 -14.38 -10.96 0.77
CA VAL A 331 -14.60 -9.89 -0.21
C VAL A 331 -13.25 -9.35 -0.60
N TYR A 332 -12.76 -9.76 -1.77
CA TYR A 332 -11.57 -9.18 -2.37
C TYR A 332 -11.96 -7.93 -3.16
N TYR A 333 -11.33 -6.81 -2.88
CA TYR A 333 -11.54 -5.57 -3.61
C TYR A 333 -10.24 -5.14 -4.31
N SER A 334 -10.37 -4.77 -5.60
CA SER A 334 -9.23 -4.36 -6.41
C SER A 334 -9.23 -2.85 -6.64
N PHE A 335 -8.30 -2.12 -6.01
CA PHE A 335 -8.07 -0.71 -6.33
C PHE A 335 -7.62 -0.55 -7.79
N MET A 336 -6.75 -1.45 -8.25
CA MET A 336 -6.19 -1.39 -9.59
C MET A 336 -7.29 -1.51 -10.66
N ALA A 337 -8.20 -2.46 -10.51
CA ALA A 337 -9.31 -2.62 -11.43
C ALA A 337 -10.36 -1.51 -11.26
N ALA A 338 -10.73 -1.15 -10.03
CA ALA A 338 -11.71 -0.10 -9.78
C ALA A 338 -11.26 1.27 -10.30
N MET A 339 -9.96 1.59 -10.19
CA MET A 339 -9.40 2.82 -10.76
C MET A 339 -9.17 2.76 -12.28
N ARG A 340 -9.51 1.63 -12.93
CA ARG A 340 -9.62 1.47 -14.39
C ARG A 340 -11.05 1.25 -14.87
N ASP A 341 -12.02 1.44 -14.01
CA ASP A 341 -13.43 1.29 -14.36
C ASP A 341 -13.87 2.39 -15.32
N HIS A 342 -14.31 1.99 -16.52
CA HIS A 342 -14.82 2.88 -17.57
C HIS A 342 -16.06 3.69 -17.14
N SER A 343 -16.83 3.19 -16.16
CA SER A 343 -17.97 3.93 -15.62
C SER A 343 -17.56 5.13 -14.75
N ALA A 344 -16.35 5.10 -14.20
CA ALA A 344 -15.80 6.14 -13.31
C ALA A 344 -14.78 7.05 -14.00
N PHE A 345 -14.01 6.50 -14.95
CA PHE A 345 -12.90 7.19 -15.60
C PHE A 345 -13.01 7.12 -17.12
N LEU A 346 -12.98 8.28 -17.76
CA LEU A 346 -12.88 8.36 -19.22
C LEU A 346 -11.46 7.97 -19.66
N TYR A 347 -11.33 7.11 -20.66
CA TYR A 347 -10.06 6.56 -21.15
C TYR A 347 -9.16 6.07 -20.02
N PRO A 348 -9.58 5.06 -19.24
CA PRO A 348 -8.89 4.66 -18.02
C PRO A 348 -7.50 4.05 -18.26
N GLU A 349 -7.22 3.55 -19.46
CA GLU A 349 -5.91 3.01 -19.83
C GLU A 349 -4.91 4.11 -20.25
N GLU A 350 -5.38 5.33 -20.46
CA GLU A 350 -4.51 6.46 -20.83
C GLU A 350 -3.98 7.18 -19.59
N PHE A 351 -2.70 7.55 -19.65
CA PHE A 351 -2.06 8.39 -18.63
C PHE A 351 -2.44 9.85 -18.88
N MET A 352 -3.41 10.35 -18.12
CA MET A 352 -4.00 11.68 -18.29
C MET A 352 -4.02 12.46 -16.97
N PRO A 353 -2.92 13.09 -16.55
CA PRO A 353 -2.88 13.90 -15.31
C PRO A 353 -3.95 15.00 -15.28
N GLY A 354 -4.29 15.55 -16.43
CA GLY A 354 -5.29 16.63 -16.58
C GLY A 354 -6.68 16.25 -16.03
N ARG A 355 -7.02 14.95 -15.89
CA ARG A 355 -8.28 14.54 -15.27
C ARG A 355 -8.45 15.03 -13.82
N TRP A 356 -7.33 15.23 -13.12
CA TRP A 356 -7.28 15.62 -11.71
C TRP A 356 -7.30 17.14 -11.47
N LYS A 357 -7.40 17.95 -12.51
CA LYS A 357 -7.50 19.42 -12.36
C LYS A 357 -8.76 19.83 -11.57
N LYS A 358 -9.84 19.05 -11.67
CA LYS A 358 -11.05 19.28 -10.90
C LYS A 358 -10.98 18.60 -9.54
N VAL A 359 -11.22 19.33 -8.47
CA VAL A 359 -11.17 18.83 -7.08
C VAL A 359 -12.11 17.64 -6.85
N GLU A 360 -13.28 17.66 -7.48
CA GLU A 360 -14.27 16.56 -7.37
C GLU A 360 -13.73 15.24 -7.96
N GLU A 361 -12.97 15.30 -9.04
CA GLU A 361 -12.35 14.12 -9.62
C GLU A 361 -11.29 13.51 -8.70
N ARG A 362 -10.54 14.34 -7.95
CA ARG A 362 -9.52 13.88 -6.99
C ARG A 362 -10.10 12.96 -5.90
N LYS A 363 -11.39 13.12 -5.56
CA LYS A 363 -12.09 12.26 -4.59
C LYS A 363 -12.27 10.82 -5.07
N LYS A 364 -12.19 10.58 -6.38
CA LYS A 364 -12.29 9.25 -6.98
C LYS A 364 -11.01 8.43 -6.82
N ASN A 365 -9.88 9.04 -6.41
CA ASN A 365 -8.64 8.30 -6.23
C ASN A 365 -8.68 7.47 -4.93
N LEU A 366 -8.62 6.16 -5.08
CA LEU A 366 -8.70 5.20 -3.97
C LEU A 366 -7.31 4.74 -3.46
N GLY A 367 -6.22 5.32 -3.94
CA GLY A 367 -4.86 4.87 -3.61
C GLY A 367 -4.48 4.92 -2.13
N PHE A 368 -5.17 5.75 -1.35
CA PHE A 368 -5.05 5.80 0.12
C PHE A 368 -6.25 5.20 0.85
N GLY A 369 -7.11 4.49 0.13
CA GLY A 369 -8.36 4.00 0.69
C GLY A 369 -9.33 5.11 1.10
N THR A 370 -10.44 4.72 1.72
CA THR A 370 -11.48 5.64 2.22
C THR A 370 -12.14 5.08 3.47
N GLY A 371 -12.96 5.88 4.16
CA GLY A 371 -13.70 5.46 5.36
C GLY A 371 -12.81 5.25 6.59
N LEU A 372 -13.30 4.43 7.51
CA LEU A 372 -12.65 4.17 8.80
C LEU A 372 -11.26 3.56 8.63
N HIS A 373 -11.04 2.73 7.62
CA HIS A 373 -9.76 2.09 7.34
C HIS A 373 -8.93 2.81 6.26
N GLY A 374 -9.30 4.05 5.88
CA GLY A 374 -8.45 4.90 5.05
C GLY A 374 -7.09 5.18 5.71
N CYS A 375 -6.06 5.36 4.89
CA CYS A 375 -4.67 5.53 5.35
C CYS A 375 -4.52 6.71 6.32
N ILE A 376 -4.07 6.43 7.54
CA ILE A 376 -3.79 7.47 8.55
C ILE A 376 -2.57 8.32 8.19
N GLY A 377 -1.59 7.71 7.50
CA GLY A 377 -0.37 8.37 7.08
C GLY A 377 -0.47 9.11 5.73
N ARG A 378 -1.68 9.29 5.17
CA ARG A 378 -1.87 9.91 3.86
C ARG A 378 -1.14 11.25 3.74
N HIS A 379 -1.32 12.12 4.73
CA HIS A 379 -0.73 13.47 4.70
C HIS A 379 0.79 13.42 4.80
N LEU A 380 1.33 12.65 5.75
CA LEU A 380 2.78 12.44 5.87
C LEU A 380 3.38 11.86 4.58
N THR A 381 2.77 10.81 4.04
CA THR A 381 3.26 10.14 2.83
C THR A 381 3.21 11.05 1.60
N TRP A 382 2.12 11.80 1.44
CA TRP A 382 1.95 12.73 0.32
C TRP A 382 3.03 13.82 0.32
N ASN A 383 3.25 14.46 1.48
CA ASN A 383 4.29 15.49 1.62
C ASN A 383 5.70 14.90 1.44
N CYS A 384 5.97 13.72 2.00
CA CYS A 384 7.25 13.04 1.82
C CYS A 384 7.54 12.77 0.34
N ILE A 385 6.57 12.23 -0.42
CA ILE A 385 6.73 11.97 -1.85
C ILE A 385 7.00 13.24 -2.62
N LYS A 386 6.25 14.31 -2.39
CA LYS A 386 6.41 15.59 -3.08
C LYS A 386 7.77 16.22 -2.79
N GLU A 387 8.20 16.23 -1.54
CA GLU A 387 9.51 16.79 -1.17
C GLU A 387 10.66 16.00 -1.81
N ILE A 388 10.58 14.65 -1.83
CA ILE A 388 11.60 13.83 -2.49
C ILE A 388 11.65 14.12 -4.00
N ILE A 389 10.50 14.27 -4.67
CA ILE A 389 10.45 14.61 -6.10
C ILE A 389 11.06 15.99 -6.34
N ASN A 390 10.60 17.00 -5.61
CA ASN A 390 11.08 18.37 -5.77
C ASN A 390 12.60 18.45 -5.53
N TYR A 391 13.07 17.86 -4.44
CA TYR A 391 14.51 17.81 -4.13
C TYR A 391 15.31 17.11 -5.25
N THR A 392 14.82 15.97 -5.71
CA THR A 392 15.51 15.19 -6.77
C THR A 392 15.55 15.98 -8.07
N MET A 393 14.45 16.63 -8.45
CA MET A 393 14.36 17.44 -9.66
C MET A 393 15.17 18.75 -9.54
N ASP A 394 15.33 19.31 -8.34
CA ASP A 394 16.15 20.50 -8.10
C ASP A 394 17.64 20.18 -8.17
N MET A 395 18.06 19.06 -7.59
CA MET A 395 19.47 18.66 -7.50
C MET A 395 20.03 18.04 -8.76
N PHE A 396 19.19 17.34 -9.54
CA PHE A 396 19.66 16.52 -10.66
C PHE A 396 18.92 16.78 -11.95
N THR A 397 19.65 16.73 -13.07
CA THR A 397 19.08 16.49 -14.41
C THR A 397 18.96 14.99 -14.59
N ILE A 398 17.78 14.51 -14.98
CA ILE A 398 17.45 13.09 -15.08
C ILE A 398 17.06 12.76 -16.51
N GLN A 399 17.70 11.74 -17.08
CA GLN A 399 17.29 11.18 -18.36
C GLN A 399 16.17 10.15 -18.11
N PHE A 400 14.96 10.43 -18.61
CA PHE A 400 13.83 9.52 -18.49
C PHE A 400 13.91 8.37 -19.49
N PRO A 401 13.44 7.15 -19.11
CA PRO A 401 13.48 5.97 -19.97
C PRO A 401 12.51 6.11 -21.16
N ASP A 402 12.93 5.62 -22.34
CA ASP A 402 12.09 5.66 -23.55
C ASP A 402 10.92 4.68 -23.48
N LYS A 403 11.13 3.50 -22.88
CA LYS A 403 10.08 2.49 -22.67
C LYS A 403 9.15 2.91 -21.54
N CYS A 404 7.94 3.36 -21.88
CA CYS A 404 6.96 3.87 -20.94
C CYS A 404 5.54 3.49 -21.40
N PRO A 405 4.72 2.82 -20.57
CA PRO A 405 4.98 2.43 -19.18
C PRO A 405 5.96 1.26 -19.05
N PRO A 406 6.62 1.12 -17.88
CA PRO A 406 7.48 -0.01 -17.61
C PRO A 406 6.65 -1.29 -17.37
N GLU A 407 7.29 -2.46 -17.55
CA GLU A 407 6.71 -3.70 -17.00
C GLU A 407 6.72 -3.67 -15.49
N VAL A 408 5.64 -4.14 -14.88
CA VAL A 408 5.49 -4.09 -13.42
C VAL A 408 5.44 -5.48 -12.79
N LYS A 409 5.96 -5.59 -11.58
CA LYS A 409 5.73 -6.71 -10.67
C LYS A 409 4.72 -6.26 -9.61
N ILE A 410 3.60 -6.95 -9.51
CA ILE A 410 2.46 -6.50 -8.70
C ILE A 410 2.64 -6.85 -7.23
N LEU A 411 3.03 -8.09 -6.93
CA LEU A 411 3.12 -8.57 -5.54
C LEU A 411 4.56 -8.52 -4.98
N PRO A 412 4.72 -8.31 -3.67
CA PRO A 412 3.72 -7.91 -2.67
C PRO A 412 3.39 -6.41 -2.69
N VAL A 413 4.17 -5.60 -3.40
CA VAL A 413 3.97 -4.16 -3.67
C VAL A 413 4.26 -3.95 -5.14
N LEU A 414 3.40 -3.22 -5.83
CA LEU A 414 3.58 -2.88 -7.23
C LEU A 414 4.89 -2.08 -7.39
N ARG A 415 5.71 -2.47 -8.33
CA ARG A 415 6.97 -1.80 -8.66
C ARG A 415 7.40 -2.12 -10.08
N PRO A 416 8.34 -1.37 -10.66
CA PRO A 416 8.98 -1.79 -11.89
C PRO A 416 9.54 -3.21 -11.75
N LYS A 417 9.31 -4.07 -12.74
CA LYS A 417 9.80 -5.47 -12.74
C LYS A 417 11.31 -5.49 -12.84
N GLU A 418 11.82 -4.70 -13.77
CA GLU A 418 13.23 -4.42 -13.98
C GLU A 418 13.38 -2.89 -13.94
N PRO A 419 13.72 -2.32 -12.77
CA PRO A 419 13.89 -0.87 -12.67
C PRO A 419 14.95 -0.38 -13.64
N HIS A 420 14.66 0.72 -14.36
CA HIS A 420 15.65 1.33 -15.22
C HIS A 420 16.83 1.85 -14.38
N GLY A 421 18.02 1.75 -14.97
CA GLY A 421 19.15 2.49 -14.48
C GLY A 421 19.09 3.92 -15.02
N PHE A 422 18.80 4.87 -14.13
CA PHE A 422 18.68 6.28 -14.51
C PHE A 422 20.05 6.94 -14.62
N THR A 423 20.28 7.67 -15.72
CA THR A 423 21.41 8.59 -15.81
C THR A 423 21.01 9.89 -15.13
N MET A 424 21.79 10.29 -14.14
CA MET A 424 21.57 11.50 -13.32
C MET A 424 22.83 12.36 -13.31
N ILE A 425 22.67 13.67 -13.45
CA ILE A 425 23.78 14.65 -13.45
C ILE A 425 23.41 15.73 -12.43
N LYS A 426 24.34 16.05 -11.50
CA LYS A 426 24.14 17.20 -10.59
C LYS A 426 24.01 18.49 -11.38
N LYS A 427 23.03 19.31 -11.04
CA LYS A 427 22.84 20.64 -11.65
C LYS A 427 23.83 21.67 -11.09
N TYR A 428 24.25 21.46 -9.84
CA TYR A 428 25.20 22.32 -9.15
C TYR A 428 26.32 21.44 -8.61
N GLY A 429 27.53 21.76 -8.96
CA GLY A 429 28.76 21.06 -8.56
C GLY A 429 29.27 21.51 -7.20
#